data_acb00b9d150af3b961f2c749196cd724
#
_entry.id   acb00b9d150af3b961f2c749196cd724
#
_cell.length_a   1.000
_cell.length_b   1.000
_cell.length_c   1.000
_cell.angle_alpha   90.00
_cell.angle_beta   90.00
_cell.angle_gamma   90.00
#
_symmetry.space_group_name_H-M   'P 1'
#
loop_
_entity.id
_entity.type
_entity.pdbx_description
1 polymer ?
#
loop_
_entity_poly.entity_id
_entity_poly.type
_entity_poly.pdbx_seq_one_letter_code
_entity_poly.pdbx_strand_id
1 'polypeptide(L)'
;MLANPRSVVLAKLEGNNPAGSVKDRPAISMIREAEVRGLIKPGDTIIEATSGNTGIALAMAAAIRGYRLILIMPSHMSSERKLSMAAYGAELIEVTQSEGMEGARDLADQMAAAGEGIVLNQFANPDNPLGHVASTGPEIWEQTKGEVTHFVSSMGTTGTIMGVSSFLKAKNPAVEIIGLQPIEGSQIPGIRRWPEAYRPAIFDAAAVDRVIDVSQSTAEETMRRMAREEGIFAGVSSGASIATALEIAETHDNVTVVAIVCDRGDRYLSTGVYQ
;
A
#
# COMPACT_ATOMS: atom_id res chain seq x y z
N MET A 1 23.47 0.19 6.66
CA MET A 1 23.07 0.95 5.45
C MET A 1 23.29 2.46 5.61
N LEU A 2 22.91 3.09 6.72
CA LEU A 2 23.08 4.53 7.00
C LEU A 2 24.50 4.80 7.53
N ALA A 3 25.21 5.79 6.97
CA ALA A 3 26.55 6.19 7.42
C ALA A 3 26.55 7.41 8.37
N ASN A 4 25.54 8.29 8.29
CA ASN A 4 25.42 9.45 9.17
C ASN A 4 25.00 9.05 10.59
N PRO A 5 25.91 9.12 11.61
CA PRO A 5 25.60 8.69 12.97
C PRO A 5 24.70 9.66 13.75
N ARG A 6 24.41 10.85 13.20
CA ARG A 6 23.56 11.87 13.82
C ARG A 6 22.10 11.77 13.42
N SER A 7 21.78 10.89 12.49
CA SER A 7 20.43 10.72 11.97
C SER A 7 19.96 9.27 12.09
N VAL A 8 18.65 9.04 12.09
CA VAL A 8 18.04 7.71 12.25
C VAL A 8 17.06 7.45 11.12
N VAL A 9 17.14 6.27 10.52
CA VAL A 9 16.15 5.74 9.59
C VAL A 9 15.42 4.57 10.24
N LEU A 10 14.12 4.67 10.35
CA LEU A 10 13.24 3.66 10.93
C LEU A 10 12.33 3.06 9.85
N ALA A 11 12.32 1.74 9.78
CA ALA A 11 11.47 0.98 8.86
C ALA A 11 10.16 0.58 9.57
N LYS A 12 9.02 1.09 9.11
CA LYS A 12 7.70 0.63 9.58
C LYS A 12 7.32 -0.64 8.82
N LEU A 13 7.43 -1.79 9.49
CA LEU A 13 7.35 -3.14 8.88
C LEU A 13 5.90 -3.59 8.66
N GLU A 14 5.22 -3.05 7.67
CA GLU A 14 3.83 -3.40 7.33
C GLU A 14 3.69 -4.79 6.67
N GLY A 15 4.79 -5.38 6.23
CA GLY A 15 4.83 -6.79 5.81
C GLY A 15 4.54 -7.78 6.93
N ASN A 16 4.62 -7.37 8.20
CA ASN A 16 4.31 -8.21 9.36
C ASN A 16 2.81 -8.22 9.72
N ASN A 17 1.98 -7.47 9.03
CA ASN A 17 0.52 -7.59 9.16
C ASN A 17 0.05 -8.99 8.74
N PRO A 18 -1.09 -9.50 9.24
CA PRO A 18 -1.54 -10.88 9.04
C PRO A 18 -1.61 -11.34 7.58
N ALA A 19 -2.14 -10.51 6.67
CA ALA A 19 -2.14 -10.81 5.23
C ALA A 19 -0.84 -10.39 4.53
N GLY A 20 0.16 -9.88 5.28
CA GLY A 20 1.53 -9.63 4.84
C GLY A 20 1.75 -8.32 4.10
N SER A 21 0.92 -7.30 4.31
CA SER A 21 1.15 -5.98 3.70
C SER A 21 0.46 -4.82 4.41
N VAL A 22 0.85 -3.62 4.01
CA VAL A 22 0.20 -2.35 4.42
C VAL A 22 -1.29 -2.31 4.08
N LYS A 23 -1.77 -3.15 3.15
CA LYS A 23 -3.16 -3.16 2.69
C LYS A 23 -4.14 -3.83 3.66
N ASP A 24 -3.64 -4.53 4.68
CA ASP A 24 -4.48 -5.13 5.73
C ASP A 24 -5.28 -4.05 6.47
N ARG A 25 -4.66 -2.90 6.72
CA ARG A 25 -5.27 -1.79 7.45
C ARG A 25 -6.41 -1.12 6.69
N PRO A 26 -6.24 -0.68 5.43
CA PRO A 26 -7.35 -0.13 4.67
C PRO A 26 -8.43 -1.17 4.35
N ALA A 27 -8.08 -2.43 4.10
CA ALA A 27 -9.07 -3.46 3.82
C ALA A 27 -10.05 -3.65 4.98
N ILE A 28 -9.54 -3.84 6.20
CA ILE A 28 -10.41 -3.98 7.38
C ILE A 28 -11.15 -2.68 7.72
N SER A 29 -10.54 -1.52 7.49
CA SER A 29 -11.17 -0.22 7.72
C SER A 29 -12.36 -0.01 6.78
N MET A 30 -12.18 -0.22 5.47
CA MET A 30 -13.25 -0.06 4.49
C MET A 30 -14.44 -0.98 4.77
N ILE A 31 -14.20 -2.25 5.13
CA ILE A 31 -15.28 -3.19 5.49
C ILE A 31 -15.98 -2.73 6.77
N ARG A 32 -15.23 -2.43 7.83
CA ARG A 32 -15.81 -2.03 9.13
C ARG A 32 -16.64 -0.76 9.01
N GLU A 33 -16.16 0.25 8.33
CA GLU A 33 -16.88 1.51 8.18
C GLU A 33 -18.11 1.35 7.26
N ALA A 34 -18.07 0.47 6.27
CA ALA A 34 -19.24 0.12 5.48
C ALA A 34 -20.31 -0.59 6.32
N GLU A 35 -19.91 -1.49 7.23
CA GLU A 35 -20.81 -2.12 8.21
C GLU A 35 -21.45 -1.11 9.16
N VAL A 36 -20.64 -0.20 9.72
CA VAL A 36 -21.13 0.85 10.65
C VAL A 36 -22.20 1.73 9.98
N ARG A 37 -22.01 2.00 8.67
CA ARG A 37 -23.01 2.75 7.90
C ARG A 37 -24.19 1.90 7.39
N GLY A 38 -24.20 0.62 7.67
CA GLY A 38 -25.24 -0.31 7.20
C GLY A 38 -25.25 -0.54 5.68
N LEU A 39 -24.14 -0.27 5.00
CA LEU A 39 -23.98 -0.50 3.56
C LEU A 39 -23.80 -1.98 3.21
N ILE A 40 -23.19 -2.72 4.11
CA ILE A 40 -22.97 -4.16 4.03
C ILE A 40 -23.21 -4.83 5.39
N LYS A 41 -23.54 -6.11 5.34
CA LYS A 41 -23.65 -6.99 6.52
C LYS A 41 -23.05 -8.37 6.22
N PRO A 42 -22.63 -9.15 7.21
CA PRO A 42 -22.16 -10.51 7.01
C PRO A 42 -23.11 -11.33 6.10
N GLY A 43 -22.54 -12.03 5.13
CA GLY A 43 -23.27 -12.75 4.09
C GLY A 43 -23.42 -12.00 2.77
N ASP A 44 -23.25 -10.68 2.75
CA ASP A 44 -23.27 -9.91 1.51
C ASP A 44 -22.01 -10.18 0.66
N THR A 45 -22.07 -9.84 -0.62
CA THR A 45 -20.98 -10.00 -1.57
C THR A 45 -20.21 -8.68 -1.76
N ILE A 46 -18.90 -8.77 -1.59
CA ILE A 46 -17.95 -7.68 -1.93
C ILE A 46 -17.28 -8.05 -3.26
N ILE A 47 -17.17 -7.09 -4.16
CA ILE A 47 -16.51 -7.22 -5.46
C ILE A 47 -15.37 -6.21 -5.51
N GLU A 48 -14.19 -6.61 -5.96
CA GLU A 48 -13.07 -5.66 -6.13
C GLU A 48 -12.19 -6.07 -7.31
N ALA A 49 -11.84 -5.09 -8.14
CA ALA A 49 -10.87 -5.26 -9.20
C ALA A 49 -9.45 -5.00 -8.65
N THR A 50 -8.73 -6.06 -8.37
CA THR A 50 -7.37 -5.95 -7.82
C THR A 50 -6.57 -7.24 -8.01
N SER A 51 -5.31 -7.10 -8.31
CA SER A 51 -4.38 -8.23 -8.54
C SER A 51 -3.24 -8.30 -7.51
N GLY A 52 -3.26 -7.40 -6.53
CA GLY A 52 -2.13 -7.24 -5.61
C GLY A 52 -2.49 -7.45 -4.14
N ASN A 53 -1.73 -6.78 -3.30
CA ASN A 53 -1.85 -6.86 -1.83
C ASN A 53 -3.26 -6.53 -1.32
N THR A 54 -3.97 -5.63 -1.98
CA THR A 54 -5.36 -5.29 -1.61
C THR A 54 -6.28 -6.50 -1.72
N GLY A 55 -6.17 -7.28 -2.79
CA GLY A 55 -6.99 -8.49 -2.96
C GLY A 55 -6.74 -9.51 -1.85
N ILE A 56 -5.48 -9.74 -1.48
CA ILE A 56 -5.13 -10.67 -0.40
C ILE A 56 -5.66 -10.15 0.95
N ALA A 57 -5.52 -8.85 1.22
CA ALA A 57 -5.99 -8.24 2.45
C ALA A 57 -7.53 -8.26 2.56
N LEU A 58 -8.23 -7.96 1.46
CA LEU A 58 -9.70 -8.06 1.40
C LEU A 58 -10.17 -9.51 1.57
N ALA A 59 -9.45 -10.48 0.98
CA ALA A 59 -9.79 -11.90 1.13
C ALA A 59 -9.69 -12.35 2.59
N MET A 60 -8.59 -11.99 3.27
CA MET A 60 -8.45 -12.23 4.71
C MET A 60 -9.57 -11.55 5.52
N ALA A 61 -9.81 -10.27 5.28
CA ALA A 61 -10.82 -9.52 6.02
C ALA A 61 -12.24 -10.04 5.79
N ALA A 62 -12.59 -10.40 4.55
CA ALA A 62 -13.86 -11.00 4.18
C ALA A 62 -14.07 -12.36 4.85
N ALA A 63 -13.04 -13.22 4.87
CA ALA A 63 -13.09 -14.52 5.55
C ALA A 63 -13.36 -14.37 7.07
N ILE A 64 -12.68 -13.42 7.73
CA ILE A 64 -12.87 -13.17 9.18
C ILE A 64 -14.25 -12.60 9.48
N ARG A 65 -14.80 -11.77 8.58
CA ARG A 65 -16.06 -11.03 8.80
C ARG A 65 -17.29 -11.71 8.20
N GLY A 66 -17.11 -12.84 7.49
CA GLY A 66 -18.21 -13.62 6.92
C GLY A 66 -18.82 -13.03 5.64
N TYR A 67 -18.01 -12.41 4.79
CA TYR A 67 -18.42 -11.92 3.47
C TYR A 67 -18.04 -12.90 2.37
N ARG A 68 -18.88 -12.99 1.34
CA ARG A 68 -18.48 -13.53 0.05
C ARG A 68 -17.61 -12.48 -0.66
N LEU A 69 -16.46 -12.88 -1.20
CA LEU A 69 -15.57 -11.97 -1.92
C LEU A 69 -15.32 -12.48 -3.33
N ILE A 70 -15.55 -11.60 -4.30
CA ILE A 70 -15.21 -11.82 -5.71
C ILE A 70 -14.08 -10.84 -6.07
N LEU A 71 -12.95 -11.38 -6.52
CA LEU A 71 -11.81 -10.60 -6.98
C LEU A 71 -11.64 -10.77 -8.49
N ILE A 72 -11.54 -9.65 -9.20
CA ILE A 72 -11.41 -9.63 -10.65
C ILE A 72 -10.01 -9.13 -11.01
N MET A 73 -9.29 -9.90 -11.85
CA MET A 73 -7.91 -9.58 -12.19
C MET A 73 -7.50 -10.13 -13.56
N PRO A 74 -6.45 -9.57 -14.18
CA PRO A 74 -5.89 -10.14 -15.41
C PRO A 74 -5.31 -11.55 -15.19
N SER A 75 -5.47 -12.42 -16.19
CA SER A 75 -5.08 -13.84 -16.11
C SER A 75 -3.57 -14.09 -15.93
N HIS A 76 -2.70 -13.15 -16.34
CA HIS A 76 -1.24 -13.25 -16.24
C HIS A 76 -0.67 -12.96 -14.84
N MET A 77 -1.52 -12.67 -13.85
CA MET A 77 -1.05 -12.45 -12.48
C MET A 77 -0.42 -13.70 -11.87
N SER A 78 0.57 -13.50 -10.96
CA SER A 78 1.33 -14.60 -10.38
C SER A 78 0.45 -15.62 -9.64
N SER A 79 0.81 -16.89 -9.76
CA SER A 79 0.10 -17.99 -9.11
C SER A 79 0.07 -17.86 -7.60
N GLU A 80 1.14 -17.37 -6.99
CA GLU A 80 1.26 -17.18 -5.54
C GLU A 80 0.18 -16.22 -5.00
N ARG A 81 -0.09 -15.15 -5.74
CA ARG A 81 -1.15 -14.18 -5.36
C ARG A 81 -2.54 -14.79 -5.48
N LYS A 82 -2.81 -15.47 -6.60
CA LYS A 82 -4.09 -16.17 -6.82
C LYS A 82 -4.33 -17.22 -5.75
N LEU A 83 -3.33 -18.05 -5.46
CA LEU A 83 -3.41 -19.09 -4.44
C LEU A 83 -3.61 -18.50 -3.04
N SER A 84 -2.95 -17.39 -2.71
CA SER A 84 -3.15 -16.71 -1.43
C SER A 84 -4.59 -16.20 -1.26
N MET A 85 -5.15 -15.57 -2.30
CA MET A 85 -6.54 -15.09 -2.28
C MET A 85 -7.53 -16.25 -2.16
N ALA A 86 -7.34 -17.32 -2.95
CA ALA A 86 -8.17 -18.51 -2.93
C ALA A 86 -8.09 -19.27 -1.59
N ALA A 87 -6.93 -19.27 -0.93
CA ALA A 87 -6.76 -19.89 0.38
C ALA A 87 -7.60 -19.22 1.48
N TYR A 88 -7.90 -17.91 1.34
CA TYR A 88 -8.86 -17.20 2.19
C TYR A 88 -10.32 -17.36 1.75
N GLY A 89 -10.59 -18.10 0.66
CA GLY A 89 -11.94 -18.36 0.17
C GLY A 89 -12.48 -17.34 -0.84
N ALA A 90 -11.65 -16.47 -1.39
CA ALA A 90 -12.08 -15.54 -2.43
C ALA A 90 -12.35 -16.26 -3.74
N GLU A 91 -13.42 -15.87 -4.42
CA GLU A 91 -13.72 -16.28 -5.80
C GLU A 91 -12.93 -15.38 -6.77
N LEU A 92 -12.25 -16.03 -7.74
CA LEU A 92 -11.42 -15.31 -8.69
C LEU A 92 -12.05 -15.32 -10.07
N ILE A 93 -12.25 -14.14 -10.66
CA ILE A 93 -12.66 -13.98 -12.05
C ILE A 93 -11.46 -13.41 -12.81
N GLU A 94 -11.05 -14.10 -13.87
CA GLU A 94 -9.93 -13.67 -14.69
C GLU A 94 -10.43 -13.01 -15.96
N VAL A 95 -9.92 -11.81 -16.24
CA VAL A 95 -10.06 -11.15 -17.54
C VAL A 95 -8.81 -11.41 -18.37
N THR A 96 -8.89 -11.20 -19.68
CA THR A 96 -7.74 -11.40 -20.57
C THR A 96 -6.61 -10.42 -20.25
N GLN A 97 -5.40 -10.75 -20.65
CA GLN A 97 -4.25 -9.84 -20.49
C GLN A 97 -4.44 -8.52 -21.24
N SER A 98 -5.13 -8.55 -22.39
CA SER A 98 -5.42 -7.35 -23.21
C SER A 98 -6.45 -6.43 -22.57
N GLU A 99 -7.41 -6.95 -21.83
CA GLU A 99 -8.36 -6.16 -21.05
C GLU A 99 -7.70 -5.50 -19.83
N GLY A 100 -6.71 -6.18 -19.25
CA GLY A 100 -5.91 -5.64 -18.16
C GLY A 100 -6.71 -5.29 -16.92
N MET A 101 -6.18 -4.38 -16.10
CA MET A 101 -6.88 -3.91 -14.89
C MET A 101 -8.06 -2.99 -15.19
N GLU A 102 -8.10 -2.37 -16.36
CA GLU A 102 -9.22 -1.53 -16.81
C GLU A 102 -10.45 -2.40 -17.08
N GLY A 103 -10.29 -3.47 -17.87
CA GLY A 103 -11.38 -4.44 -18.07
C GLY A 103 -11.84 -5.13 -16.79
N ALA A 104 -10.92 -5.38 -15.86
CA ALA A 104 -11.31 -5.91 -14.54
C ALA A 104 -12.19 -4.92 -13.74
N ARG A 105 -11.91 -3.61 -13.81
CA ARG A 105 -12.73 -2.57 -13.17
C ARG A 105 -14.09 -2.45 -13.83
N ASP A 106 -14.13 -2.40 -15.16
CA ASP A 106 -15.37 -2.32 -15.91
C ASP A 106 -16.30 -3.49 -15.60
N LEU A 107 -15.75 -4.70 -15.47
CA LEU A 107 -16.52 -5.88 -15.08
C LEU A 107 -17.00 -5.79 -13.62
N ALA A 108 -16.18 -5.31 -12.70
CA ALA A 108 -16.60 -5.10 -11.30
C ALA A 108 -17.77 -4.12 -11.21
N ASP A 109 -17.69 -3.01 -11.94
CA ASP A 109 -18.75 -1.99 -11.99
C ASP A 109 -20.03 -2.51 -12.65
N GLN A 110 -19.93 -3.33 -13.70
CA GLN A 110 -21.08 -4.00 -14.33
C GLN A 110 -21.77 -4.97 -13.36
N MET A 111 -21.01 -5.80 -12.64
CA MET A 111 -21.55 -6.74 -11.66
C MET A 111 -22.23 -6.00 -10.49
N ALA A 112 -21.62 -4.92 -10.02
CA ALA A 112 -22.22 -4.08 -8.97
C ALA A 112 -23.52 -3.42 -9.45
N ALA A 113 -23.56 -2.90 -10.68
CA ALA A 113 -24.76 -2.33 -11.28
C ALA A 113 -25.88 -3.37 -11.49
N ALA A 114 -25.52 -4.64 -11.70
CA ALA A 114 -26.45 -5.77 -11.78
C ALA A 114 -26.96 -6.25 -10.39
N GLY A 115 -26.44 -5.65 -9.30
CA GLY A 115 -26.82 -6.01 -7.93
C GLY A 115 -26.17 -7.28 -7.39
N GLU A 116 -25.07 -7.75 -8.01
CA GLU A 116 -24.36 -8.95 -7.61
C GLU A 116 -23.48 -8.77 -6.37
N GLY A 117 -23.20 -7.51 -5.99
CA GLY A 117 -22.40 -7.16 -4.82
C GLY A 117 -22.07 -5.68 -4.77
N ILE A 118 -21.16 -5.31 -3.87
CA ILE A 118 -20.72 -3.93 -3.64
C ILE A 118 -19.23 -3.80 -3.92
N VAL A 119 -18.83 -2.75 -4.66
CA VAL A 119 -17.43 -2.37 -4.88
C VAL A 119 -17.01 -1.38 -3.80
N LEU A 120 -15.93 -1.69 -3.06
CA LEU A 120 -15.42 -0.80 -2.02
C LEU A 120 -14.61 0.38 -2.57
N ASN A 121 -14.02 0.22 -3.76
CA ASN A 121 -13.26 1.26 -4.49
C ASN A 121 -12.13 1.90 -3.69
N GLN A 122 -11.03 1.19 -3.51
CA GLN A 122 -9.87 1.63 -2.72
C GLN A 122 -9.26 2.99 -3.14
N PHE A 123 -9.53 3.47 -4.38
CA PHE A 123 -8.97 4.71 -4.92
C PHE A 123 -9.83 5.96 -4.62
N ALA A 124 -11.08 5.76 -4.23
CA ALA A 124 -12.02 6.83 -3.94
C ALA A 124 -12.66 6.71 -2.54
N ASN A 125 -12.44 5.60 -1.84
CA ASN A 125 -13.05 5.34 -0.55
C ASN A 125 -12.31 6.08 0.58
N PRO A 126 -12.95 7.02 1.30
CA PRO A 126 -12.33 7.77 2.39
C PRO A 126 -11.94 6.88 3.59
N ASP A 127 -12.51 5.69 3.71
CA ASP A 127 -12.19 4.76 4.78
C ASP A 127 -10.82 4.07 4.57
N ASN A 128 -10.26 4.15 3.38
CA ASN A 128 -8.90 3.69 3.11
C ASN A 128 -7.88 4.50 3.93
N PRO A 129 -7.74 5.83 3.80
CA PRO A 129 -6.85 6.60 4.68
C PRO A 129 -7.26 6.56 6.15
N LEU A 130 -8.55 6.42 6.47
CA LEU A 130 -9.02 6.36 7.84
C LEU A 130 -8.39 5.19 8.64
N GLY A 131 -8.15 4.05 7.99
CA GLY A 131 -7.43 2.92 8.58
C GLY A 131 -6.03 3.30 9.06
N HIS A 132 -5.35 4.20 8.35
CA HIS A 132 -4.01 4.67 8.72
C HIS A 132 -4.03 5.83 9.74
N VAL A 133 -5.07 6.67 9.71
CA VAL A 133 -5.32 7.66 10.78
C VAL A 133 -5.53 6.98 12.13
N ALA A 134 -6.28 5.87 12.12
CA ALA A 134 -6.63 5.14 13.35
C ALA A 134 -5.52 4.21 13.87
N SER A 135 -4.52 3.86 13.05
CA SER A 135 -3.52 2.87 13.44
C SER A 135 -2.08 3.27 13.08
N THR A 136 -1.70 3.31 11.81
CA THR A 136 -0.31 3.52 11.36
C THR A 136 0.27 4.84 11.86
N GLY A 137 -0.50 5.93 11.76
CA GLY A 137 -0.09 7.26 12.25
C GLY A 137 0.16 7.28 13.76
N PRO A 138 -0.80 6.85 14.61
CA PRO A 138 -0.60 6.71 16.04
C PRO A 138 0.60 5.83 16.43
N GLU A 139 0.74 4.65 15.79
CA GLU A 139 1.86 3.73 16.05
C GLU A 139 3.22 4.38 15.74
N ILE A 140 3.35 5.08 14.60
CA ILE A 140 4.58 5.79 14.25
C ILE A 140 4.90 6.86 15.30
N TRP A 141 3.91 7.66 15.68
CA TRP A 141 4.09 8.71 16.68
C TRP A 141 4.53 8.18 18.04
N GLU A 142 3.88 7.12 18.51
CA GLU A 142 4.19 6.48 19.79
C GLU A 142 5.56 5.80 19.76
N GLN A 143 5.85 5.01 18.72
CA GLN A 143 7.11 4.27 18.57
C GLN A 143 8.32 5.18 18.42
N THR A 144 8.14 6.37 17.84
CA THR A 144 9.19 7.42 17.76
C THR A 144 9.18 8.38 18.94
N LYS A 145 8.26 8.21 19.90
CA LYS A 145 8.05 9.16 21.02
C LYS A 145 7.83 10.60 20.57
N GLY A 146 7.23 10.77 19.38
CA GLY A 146 7.01 12.07 18.75
C GLY A 146 8.25 12.70 18.10
N GLU A 147 9.36 11.98 18.01
CA GLU A 147 10.62 12.49 17.44
C GLU A 147 10.70 12.35 15.91
N VAL A 148 9.67 11.80 15.25
CA VAL A 148 9.62 11.71 13.78
C VAL A 148 9.67 13.10 13.16
N THR A 149 10.64 13.31 12.26
CA THR A 149 10.83 14.57 11.52
C THR A 149 10.41 14.45 10.07
N HIS A 150 10.57 13.26 9.47
CA HIS A 150 10.24 12.98 8.07
C HIS A 150 9.48 11.66 7.97
N PHE A 151 8.45 11.64 7.14
CA PHE A 151 7.70 10.44 6.82
C PHE A 151 7.76 10.17 5.32
N VAL A 152 8.24 8.99 4.93
CA VAL A 152 8.43 8.57 3.55
C VAL A 152 7.48 7.44 3.19
N SER A 153 6.68 7.62 2.14
CA SER A 153 5.72 6.60 1.68
C SER A 153 5.63 6.52 0.17
N SER A 154 5.75 5.31 -0.35
CA SER A 154 5.45 4.98 -1.74
C SER A 154 3.97 5.20 -2.05
N MET A 155 3.64 5.86 -3.17
CA MET A 155 2.27 6.23 -3.54
C MET A 155 1.67 5.24 -4.54
N GLY A 156 0.76 4.38 -4.05
CA GLY A 156 -0.14 3.55 -4.87
C GLY A 156 -1.56 4.15 -4.89
N THR A 157 -2.45 3.68 -4.02
CA THR A 157 -3.77 4.29 -3.81
C THR A 157 -3.71 5.64 -3.11
N THR A 158 -2.57 5.99 -2.55
CA THR A 158 -2.29 7.15 -1.68
C THR A 158 -2.88 7.07 -0.27
N GLY A 159 -3.69 6.07 0.06
CA GLY A 159 -4.33 5.96 1.37
C GLY A 159 -3.37 6.02 2.55
N THR A 160 -2.21 5.34 2.46
CA THR A 160 -1.21 5.35 3.53
C THR A 160 -0.65 6.74 3.79
N ILE A 161 -0.20 7.43 2.73
CA ILE A 161 0.37 8.76 2.89
C ILE A 161 -0.68 9.77 3.35
N MET A 162 -1.90 9.71 2.85
CA MET A 162 -3.00 10.59 3.27
C MET A 162 -3.36 10.39 4.74
N GLY A 163 -3.54 9.13 5.18
CA GLY A 163 -3.92 8.86 6.56
C GLY A 163 -2.81 9.19 7.55
N VAL A 164 -1.57 8.79 7.26
CA VAL A 164 -0.43 9.09 8.15
C VAL A 164 -0.13 10.58 8.18
N SER A 165 -0.16 11.27 7.02
CA SER A 165 0.01 12.72 6.93
C SER A 165 -1.01 13.46 7.79
N SER A 166 -2.30 13.12 7.65
CA SER A 166 -3.37 13.73 8.44
C SER A 166 -3.11 13.61 9.94
N PHE A 167 -2.69 12.44 10.41
CA PHE A 167 -2.39 12.21 11.81
C PHE A 167 -1.12 12.95 12.28
N LEU A 168 -0.01 12.81 11.55
CA LEU A 168 1.28 13.39 11.95
C LEU A 168 1.25 14.92 11.91
N LYS A 169 0.67 15.53 10.87
CA LYS A 169 0.52 16.99 10.76
C LYS A 169 -0.37 17.57 11.86
N ALA A 170 -1.39 16.82 12.31
CA ALA A 170 -2.21 17.22 13.45
C ALA A 170 -1.42 17.18 14.78
N LYS A 171 -0.43 16.30 14.92
CA LYS A 171 0.45 16.22 16.09
C LYS A 171 1.60 17.24 16.04
N ASN A 172 2.26 17.34 14.89
CA ASN A 172 3.37 18.27 14.65
C ASN A 172 3.37 18.72 13.19
N PRO A 173 2.93 19.92 12.86
CA PRO A 173 2.91 20.44 11.49
C PRO A 173 4.30 20.51 10.81
N ALA A 174 5.38 20.47 11.60
CA ALA A 174 6.75 20.51 11.08
C ALA A 174 7.24 19.16 10.53
N VAL A 175 6.53 18.05 10.75
CA VAL A 175 6.89 16.75 10.14
C VAL A 175 6.77 16.85 8.63
N GLU A 176 7.85 16.60 7.91
CA GLU A 176 7.87 16.63 6.45
C GLU A 176 7.30 15.31 5.87
N ILE A 177 6.31 15.44 4.99
CA ILE A 177 5.64 14.31 4.34
C ILE A 177 6.15 14.15 2.91
N ILE A 178 6.74 12.99 2.62
CA ILE A 178 7.41 12.72 1.35
C ILE A 178 6.75 11.55 0.65
N GLY A 179 6.14 11.84 -0.49
CA GLY A 179 5.55 10.86 -1.38
C GLY A 179 6.55 10.39 -2.44
N LEU A 180 6.49 9.09 -2.81
CA LEU A 180 7.33 8.54 -3.86
C LEU A 180 6.50 8.07 -5.03
N GLN A 181 6.99 8.35 -6.23
CA GLN A 181 6.47 7.81 -7.49
C GLN A 181 7.61 7.30 -8.38
N PRO A 182 7.36 6.37 -9.31
CA PRO A 182 8.41 5.92 -10.23
C PRO A 182 8.78 7.05 -11.20
N ILE A 183 10.05 7.11 -11.62
CA ILE A 183 10.45 7.94 -12.77
C ILE A 183 9.68 7.47 -14.01
N GLU A 184 9.57 8.31 -15.02
CA GLU A 184 8.92 7.95 -16.28
C GLU A 184 9.59 6.71 -16.89
N GLY A 185 8.78 5.74 -17.32
CA GLY A 185 9.24 4.46 -17.88
C GLY A 185 9.63 3.40 -16.85
N SER A 186 9.77 3.71 -15.56
CA SER A 186 10.00 2.71 -14.51
C SER A 186 8.70 2.05 -14.06
N GLN A 187 8.79 0.73 -13.79
CA GLN A 187 7.70 -0.05 -13.23
C GLN A 187 8.09 -0.60 -11.86
N ILE A 188 7.55 -0.01 -10.81
CA ILE A 188 7.75 -0.46 -9.44
C ILE A 188 6.43 -1.04 -8.92
N PRO A 189 6.36 -2.35 -8.60
CA PRO A 189 5.14 -2.95 -8.11
C PRO A 189 4.57 -2.21 -6.88
N GLY A 190 3.28 -1.90 -6.91
CA GLY A 190 2.57 -1.27 -5.80
C GLY A 190 2.59 0.26 -5.77
N ILE A 191 3.40 0.91 -6.62
CA ILE A 191 3.39 2.37 -6.76
C ILE A 191 3.17 2.79 -8.21
N ARG A 192 2.66 4.00 -8.40
CA ARG A 192 2.35 4.54 -9.73
C ARG A 192 2.67 6.03 -9.81
N ARG A 193 3.08 6.45 -11.00
CA ARG A 193 3.00 7.85 -11.43
C ARG A 193 1.60 8.06 -12.00
N TRP A 194 0.78 8.82 -11.30
CA TRP A 194 -0.59 9.05 -11.71
C TRP A 194 -0.69 10.22 -12.69
N PRO A 195 -1.20 10.01 -13.91
CA PRO A 195 -1.69 11.12 -14.74
C PRO A 195 -2.78 11.88 -13.98
N GLU A 196 -2.86 13.18 -14.15
CA GLU A 196 -3.80 14.05 -13.40
C GLU A 196 -5.25 13.56 -13.50
N ALA A 197 -5.68 13.14 -14.70
CA ALA A 197 -7.02 12.63 -14.94
C ALA A 197 -7.37 11.31 -14.22
N TYR A 198 -6.36 10.54 -13.77
CA TYR A 198 -6.53 9.24 -13.12
C TYR A 198 -6.04 9.23 -11.67
N ARG A 199 -5.76 10.41 -11.13
CA ARG A 199 -5.30 10.55 -9.74
C ARG A 199 -6.37 10.00 -8.78
N PRO A 200 -5.98 9.21 -7.76
CA PRO A 200 -6.93 8.73 -6.76
C PRO A 200 -7.75 9.87 -6.15
N ALA A 201 -9.07 9.70 -6.04
CA ALA A 201 -9.95 10.75 -5.54
C ALA A 201 -9.69 11.08 -4.05
N ILE A 202 -9.07 10.16 -3.31
CA ILE A 202 -8.66 10.36 -1.91
C ILE A 202 -7.35 11.16 -1.77
N PHE A 203 -6.64 11.46 -2.87
CA PHE A 203 -5.36 12.16 -2.82
C PHE A 203 -5.54 13.67 -2.71
N ASP A 204 -4.95 14.23 -1.67
CA ASP A 204 -4.81 15.67 -1.49
C ASP A 204 -3.33 16.07 -1.62
N ALA A 205 -3.00 16.79 -2.68
CA ALA A 205 -1.63 17.24 -2.92
C ALA A 205 -1.11 18.20 -1.85
N ALA A 206 -1.98 18.95 -1.18
CA ALA A 206 -1.60 19.87 -0.11
C ALA A 206 -1.15 19.17 1.18
N ALA A 207 -1.47 17.88 1.32
CA ALA A 207 -1.06 17.06 2.46
C ALA A 207 0.32 16.40 2.29
N VAL A 208 1.01 16.63 1.14
CA VAL A 208 2.33 16.08 0.81
C VAL A 208 3.29 17.22 0.54
N ASP A 209 4.33 17.34 1.36
CA ASP A 209 5.28 18.46 1.24
C ASP A 209 6.21 18.30 0.02
N ARG A 210 6.61 17.07 -0.29
CA ARG A 210 7.46 16.76 -1.46
C ARG A 210 7.05 15.46 -2.12
N VAL A 211 7.18 15.42 -3.45
CA VAL A 211 7.08 14.17 -4.24
C VAL A 211 8.43 13.92 -4.91
N ILE A 212 9.01 12.75 -4.67
CA ILE A 212 10.32 12.34 -5.19
C ILE A 212 10.14 11.21 -6.20
N ASP A 213 10.85 11.33 -7.30
CA ASP A 213 10.91 10.34 -8.36
C ASP A 213 11.99 9.30 -8.06
N VAL A 214 11.65 8.02 -8.08
CA VAL A 214 12.58 6.92 -7.81
C VAL A 214 12.66 5.97 -9.01
N SER A 215 13.89 5.57 -9.37
CA SER A 215 14.10 4.58 -10.42
C SER A 215 13.82 3.15 -9.93
N GLN A 216 13.41 2.28 -10.85
CA GLN A 216 13.24 0.86 -10.55
C GLN A 216 14.57 0.23 -10.08
N SER A 217 15.69 0.57 -10.72
CA SER A 217 17.01 0.03 -10.35
C SER A 217 17.40 0.41 -8.91
N THR A 218 17.21 1.67 -8.52
CA THR A 218 17.47 2.13 -7.13
C THR A 218 16.60 1.38 -6.12
N ALA A 219 15.31 1.20 -6.44
CA ALA A 219 14.38 0.49 -5.58
C ALA A 219 14.79 -0.99 -5.40
N GLU A 220 15.12 -1.68 -6.49
CA GLU A 220 15.54 -3.10 -6.46
C GLU A 220 16.87 -3.31 -5.77
N GLU A 221 17.87 -2.46 -6.04
CA GLU A 221 19.17 -2.54 -5.38
C GLU A 221 19.03 -2.33 -3.87
N THR A 222 18.30 -1.30 -3.45
CA THR A 222 18.09 -1.03 -2.02
C THR A 222 17.30 -2.15 -1.36
N MET A 223 16.29 -2.70 -2.02
CA MET A 223 15.55 -3.87 -1.53
C MET A 223 16.49 -5.07 -1.27
N ARG A 224 17.41 -5.36 -2.20
CA ARG A 224 18.40 -6.43 -2.04
C ARG A 224 19.37 -6.15 -0.88
N ARG A 225 19.80 -4.90 -0.74
CA ARG A 225 20.65 -4.45 0.37
C ARG A 225 19.93 -4.57 1.72
N MET A 226 18.66 -4.18 1.81
CA MET A 226 17.86 -4.36 3.03
C MET A 226 17.87 -5.81 3.52
N ALA A 227 17.73 -6.77 2.60
CA ALA A 227 17.78 -8.18 2.96
C ALA A 227 19.16 -8.63 3.45
N ARG A 228 20.23 -8.19 2.79
CA ARG A 228 21.61 -8.63 3.07
C ARG A 228 22.25 -7.93 4.25
N GLU A 229 21.96 -6.64 4.44
CA GLU A 229 22.64 -5.81 5.43
C GLU A 229 21.81 -5.65 6.71
N GLU A 230 20.47 -5.68 6.63
CA GLU A 230 19.57 -5.40 7.76
C GLU A 230 18.63 -6.59 8.10
N GLY A 231 18.67 -7.67 7.30
CA GLY A 231 17.78 -8.82 7.49
C GLY A 231 16.30 -8.53 7.20
N ILE A 232 16.01 -7.44 6.47
CA ILE A 232 14.65 -7.03 6.14
C ILE A 232 14.30 -7.52 4.73
N PHE A 233 13.53 -8.61 4.65
CA PHE A 233 13.10 -9.21 3.40
C PHE A 233 11.77 -8.59 2.95
N ALA A 234 11.83 -7.60 2.05
CA ALA A 234 10.71 -6.73 1.68
C ALA A 234 10.53 -6.59 0.15
N GLY A 235 9.39 -6.08 -0.31
CA GLY A 235 9.12 -5.85 -1.73
C GLY A 235 9.81 -4.61 -2.31
N VAL A 236 9.72 -4.46 -3.64
CA VAL A 236 10.45 -3.42 -4.40
C VAL A 236 10.06 -2.00 -3.99
N SER A 237 8.76 -1.74 -3.75
CA SER A 237 8.31 -0.41 -3.29
C SER A 237 8.87 -0.01 -1.92
N SER A 238 9.20 -1.00 -1.09
CA SER A 238 9.89 -0.78 0.19
C SER A 238 11.33 -0.33 -0.02
N GLY A 239 12.01 -0.91 -1.01
CA GLY A 239 13.35 -0.47 -1.43
C GLY A 239 13.36 1.00 -1.87
N ALA A 240 12.34 1.44 -2.61
CA ALA A 240 12.18 2.85 -2.97
C ALA A 240 12.05 3.76 -1.73
N SER A 241 11.20 3.36 -0.77
CA SER A 241 10.99 4.13 0.45
C SER A 241 12.25 4.24 1.31
N ILE A 242 12.99 3.13 1.46
CA ILE A 242 14.23 3.12 2.25
C ILE A 242 15.36 3.86 1.52
N ALA A 243 15.48 3.75 0.20
CA ALA A 243 16.49 4.51 -0.57
C ALA A 243 16.35 6.02 -0.32
N THR A 244 15.14 6.54 -0.43
CA THR A 244 14.85 7.96 -0.19
C THR A 244 15.07 8.34 1.27
N ALA A 245 14.67 7.49 2.21
CA ALA A 245 14.89 7.76 3.64
C ALA A 245 16.39 7.82 3.99
N LEU A 246 17.20 6.96 3.39
CA LEU A 246 18.66 6.99 3.55
C LEU A 246 19.26 8.29 2.98
N GLU A 247 18.86 8.70 1.77
CA GLU A 247 19.33 9.94 1.15
C GLU A 247 19.02 11.16 2.02
N ILE A 248 17.82 11.25 2.59
CA ILE A 248 17.44 12.33 3.50
C ILE A 248 18.32 12.30 4.74
N ALA A 249 18.48 11.14 5.36
CA ALA A 249 19.27 11.01 6.59
C ALA A 249 20.78 11.22 6.39
N GLU A 250 21.32 10.96 5.18
CA GLU A 250 22.72 11.25 4.86
C GLU A 250 22.97 12.73 4.64
N THR A 251 21.97 13.46 4.13
CA THR A 251 22.10 14.88 3.78
C THR A 251 21.64 15.84 4.88
N HIS A 252 20.97 15.35 5.92
CA HIS A 252 20.47 16.14 7.04
C HIS A 252 20.91 15.54 8.37
N ASP A 253 21.31 16.41 9.29
CA ASP A 253 21.67 16.01 10.65
C ASP A 253 20.48 16.09 11.61
N ASN A 254 20.49 15.20 12.60
CA ASN A 254 19.51 15.16 13.69
C ASN A 254 18.06 14.94 13.18
N VAL A 255 17.91 14.14 12.13
CA VAL A 255 16.60 13.76 11.61
C VAL A 255 16.24 12.32 12.00
N THR A 256 14.97 12.12 12.29
CA THR A 256 14.34 10.80 12.44
C THR A 256 13.39 10.58 11.27
N VAL A 257 13.82 9.77 10.32
CA VAL A 257 13.08 9.46 9.10
C VAL A 257 12.36 8.14 9.25
N VAL A 258 11.04 8.12 9.12
CA VAL A 258 10.25 6.88 9.12
C VAL A 258 9.83 6.55 7.69
N ALA A 259 10.19 5.36 7.21
CA ALA A 259 9.82 4.87 5.89
C ALA A 259 8.91 3.64 5.98
N ILE A 260 7.87 3.59 5.14
CA ILE A 260 6.97 2.43 5.06
C ILE A 260 7.65 1.29 4.29
N VAL A 261 7.76 0.13 4.94
CA VAL A 261 8.09 -1.17 4.32
C VAL A 261 6.79 -1.90 4.04
N CYS A 262 6.30 -1.77 2.79
CA CYS A 262 4.91 -2.03 2.41
C CYS A 262 4.49 -3.49 2.51
N ASP A 263 5.37 -4.43 2.14
CA ASP A 263 5.07 -5.86 2.07
C ASP A 263 6.33 -6.72 2.15
N ARG A 264 6.14 -8.03 2.13
CA ARG A 264 7.20 -9.04 2.22
C ARG A 264 7.78 -9.40 0.86
N GLY A 265 9.07 -9.75 0.86
CA GLY A 265 9.83 -10.15 -0.33
C GLY A 265 9.42 -11.50 -0.92
N ASP A 266 8.83 -12.39 -0.14
CA ASP A 266 8.35 -13.71 -0.59
C ASP A 266 7.34 -13.63 -1.75
N ARG A 267 6.64 -12.51 -1.90
CA ARG A 267 5.70 -12.24 -3.00
C ARG A 267 6.35 -11.95 -4.34
N TYR A 268 7.67 -11.83 -4.37
CA TYR A 268 8.45 -11.42 -5.54
C TYR A 268 9.51 -12.45 -5.96
N LEU A 269 9.56 -13.62 -5.31
CA LEU A 269 10.58 -14.65 -5.59
C LEU A 269 10.50 -15.16 -7.03
N SER A 270 9.27 -15.37 -7.55
CA SER A 270 9.07 -15.83 -8.93
C SER A 270 9.41 -14.78 -10.00
N THR A 271 9.59 -13.51 -9.62
CA THR A 271 9.92 -12.44 -10.57
C THR A 271 11.41 -12.31 -10.86
N GLY A 272 12.28 -12.99 -10.10
CA GLY A 272 13.72 -12.92 -10.25
C GLY A 272 14.39 -11.66 -9.70
N VAL A 273 13.68 -10.72 -9.08
CA VAL A 273 14.23 -9.43 -8.61
C VAL A 273 15.29 -9.56 -7.50
N TYR A 274 15.41 -10.75 -6.89
CA TYR A 274 16.42 -11.06 -5.87
C TYR A 274 17.67 -11.79 -6.40
N GLN A 275 17.69 -12.08 -7.69
CA GLN A 275 18.82 -12.78 -8.34
C GLN A 275 19.94 -11.82 -8.76
#